data_bee3a2c54bc140c7f690e30c225f3bae
#
_entry.id   bee3a2c54bc140c7f690e30c225f3bae
#
_cell.length_a   1.000
_cell.length_b   1.000
_cell.length_c   1.000
_cell.angle_alpha   90.00
_cell.angle_beta   90.00
_cell.angle_gamma   90.00
#
_symmetry.space_group_name_H-M   'P 1'
#
loop_
_entity.id
_entity.type
_entity.pdbx_description
1 polymer ?
#
loop_
_entity_poly.entity_id
_entity_poly.type
_entity_poly.pdbx_seq_one_letter_code
_entity_poly.pdbx_strand_id
1 'polypeptide(L)' 'MEIKVLGPGCANCHKMEEIAKAAVKELGIEATIEKITDISQIAMHGILSTPGLMVNGKIKHSGKPLPSLGKVKELIKDDL' A
#
# COMPACT_ATOMS: atom_id res chain seq x y z
N MET A 1 3.25 -5.33 -12.00
CA MET A 1 2.65 -4.25 -11.18
C MET A 1 3.52 -4.01 -9.95
N GLU A 2 3.71 -2.78 -9.59
CA GLU A 2 4.55 -2.40 -8.47
C GLU A 2 3.69 -1.78 -7.38
N ILE A 3 3.73 -2.38 -6.20
CA ILE A 3 2.95 -1.92 -5.05
C ILE A 3 3.92 -1.59 -3.92
N LYS A 4 3.74 -0.42 -3.31
CA LYS A 4 4.58 0.01 -2.18
C LYS A 4 3.70 0.30 -0.97
N VAL A 5 4.12 -0.22 0.17
CA VAL A 5 3.49 0.06 1.46
C VAL A 5 4.45 0.94 2.24
N LEU A 6 4.00 2.13 2.57
CA LEU A 6 4.83 3.15 3.21
C LEU A 6 4.46 3.31 4.68
N GLY A 7 5.42 3.10 5.55
CA GLY A 7 5.22 3.27 6.98
C GLY A 7 6.41 2.78 7.78
N PRO A 8 6.64 3.36 8.97
CA PRO A 8 7.84 3.07 9.76
C PRO A 8 7.83 1.73 10.50
N GLY A 9 6.90 0.83 10.18
CA GLY A 9 6.85 -0.49 10.80
C GLY A 9 5.88 -0.62 11.96
N CYS A 10 4.90 0.26 12.03
CA CYS A 10 3.86 0.20 13.08
C CYS A 10 2.90 -0.96 12.81
N ALA A 11 2.04 -1.27 13.80
CA ALA A 11 1.08 -2.36 13.66
C ALA A 11 0.16 -2.15 12.46
N ASN A 12 -0.30 -0.92 12.23
CA ASN A 12 -1.15 -0.62 11.08
C ASN A 12 -0.40 -0.75 9.76
N CYS A 13 0.91 -0.47 9.77
CA CYS A 13 1.74 -0.64 8.58
C CYS A 13 1.84 -2.11 8.19
N HIS A 14 2.00 -2.99 9.18
CA HIS A 14 2.01 -4.43 8.94
C HIS A 14 0.68 -4.93 8.42
N LYS A 15 -0.43 -4.43 8.98
CA LYS A 15 -1.76 -4.79 8.52
C LYS A 15 -1.98 -4.34 7.08
N MET A 16 -1.50 -3.16 6.73
CA MET A 16 -1.62 -2.66 5.36
C MET A 16 -0.88 -3.58 4.40
N GLU A 17 0.31 -4.02 4.78
CA GLU A 17 1.09 -4.95 3.97
C GLU A 17 0.34 -6.27 3.77
N GLU A 18 -0.24 -6.81 4.85
CA GLU A 18 -0.98 -8.06 4.76
C GLU A 18 -2.20 -7.93 3.86
N ILE A 19 -2.92 -6.80 3.97
CA ILE A 19 -4.07 -6.55 3.12
C ILE A 19 -3.66 -6.46 1.65
N ALA A 20 -2.55 -5.78 1.37
CA ALA A 20 -2.04 -5.66 0.01
C ALA A 20 -1.67 -7.02 -0.57
N LYS A 21 -0.99 -7.86 0.22
CA LYS A 21 -0.62 -9.20 -0.22
C LYS A 21 -1.85 -10.06 -0.49
N ALA A 22 -2.85 -9.98 0.39
CA ALA A 22 -4.09 -10.74 0.22
C ALA A 22 -4.84 -10.29 -1.03
N ALA A 23 -4.88 -8.97 -1.28
CA ALA A 23 -5.55 -8.42 -2.45
C ALA A 23 -4.91 -8.92 -3.75
N VAL A 24 -3.58 -8.90 -3.81
CA VAL A 24 -2.84 -9.38 -4.98
C VAL A 24 -3.13 -10.87 -5.21
N LYS A 25 -3.14 -11.65 -4.14
CA LYS A 25 -3.41 -13.08 -4.25
C LYS A 25 -4.81 -13.35 -4.74
N GLU A 26 -5.80 -12.63 -4.21
CA GLU A 26 -7.19 -12.83 -4.61
C GLU A 26 -7.47 -12.37 -6.03
N LEU A 27 -6.75 -11.35 -6.49
CA LEU A 27 -6.88 -10.90 -7.87
C LEU A 27 -6.14 -11.80 -8.86
N GLY A 28 -5.27 -12.67 -8.36
CA GLY A 28 -4.52 -13.58 -9.20
C GLY A 28 -3.53 -12.89 -10.13
N ILE A 29 -2.99 -11.76 -9.73
CA ILE A 29 -2.06 -10.98 -10.55
C ILE A 29 -0.64 -11.13 -10.02
N GLU A 30 0.34 -10.86 -10.89
CA GLU A 30 1.73 -10.77 -10.48
C GLU A 30 2.03 -9.33 -10.09
N ALA A 31 2.53 -9.16 -8.87
CA ALA A 31 2.87 -7.85 -8.37
C ALA A 31 4.04 -7.96 -7.40
N THR A 32 4.88 -6.92 -7.40
CA THR A 32 5.95 -6.79 -6.44
C THR A 32 5.46 -5.89 -5.31
N ILE A 33 5.60 -6.35 -4.07
CA ILE A 33 5.22 -5.56 -2.91
C ILE A 33 6.47 -5.17 -2.15
N GLU A 34 6.72 -3.89 -2.06
CA GLU A 34 7.88 -3.34 -1.38
C GLU A 34 7.46 -2.52 -0.19
N LYS A 35 8.21 -2.63 0.92
CA LYS A 35 7.96 -1.83 2.11
C LYS A 35 8.93 -0.66 2.15
N ILE A 36 8.41 0.53 2.31
CA ILE A 36 9.21 1.74 2.49
C ILE A 36 9.07 2.15 3.95
N THR A 37 10.13 1.95 4.73
CA THR A 37 10.10 2.20 6.17
C THR A 37 10.89 3.44 6.59
N ASP A 38 11.74 3.96 5.72
CA ASP A 38 12.53 5.16 5.99
C ASP A 38 11.63 6.39 5.93
N ILE A 39 11.57 7.13 7.04
CA ILE A 39 10.72 8.31 7.15
C ILE A 39 11.05 9.34 6.08
N SER A 40 12.33 9.52 5.76
CA SER A 40 12.73 10.46 4.72
C SER A 40 12.19 10.07 3.36
N GLN A 41 12.25 8.77 3.03
CA GLN A 41 11.72 8.29 1.76
C GLN A 41 10.19 8.38 1.71
N ILE A 42 9.53 8.10 2.84
CA ILE A 42 8.08 8.25 2.92
C ILE A 42 7.68 9.69 2.62
N ALA A 43 8.39 10.65 3.23
CA ALA A 43 8.12 12.07 3.00
C ALA A 43 8.38 12.46 1.55
N MET A 44 9.41 11.89 0.94
CA MET A 44 9.74 12.18 -0.46
C MET A 44 8.66 11.71 -1.44
N HIS A 45 7.86 10.71 -1.05
CA HIS A 45 6.75 10.27 -1.87
C HIS A 45 5.50 11.15 -1.70
N GLY A 46 5.57 12.18 -0.84
CA GLY A 46 4.47 13.11 -0.66
C GLY A 46 3.40 12.65 0.31
N ILE A 47 3.68 11.63 1.12
CA ILE A 47 2.72 11.10 2.09
C ILE A 47 2.97 11.74 3.44
N LEU A 48 1.91 12.33 4.02
CA LEU A 48 1.98 12.96 5.32
C LEU A 48 1.44 12.08 6.45
N SER A 49 0.70 11.04 6.11
CA SER A 49 0.11 10.12 7.08
C SER A 49 0.42 8.69 6.70
N THR A 50 0.72 7.85 7.68
CA THR A 50 0.99 6.43 7.47
C THR A 50 -0.08 5.58 8.14
N PRO A 51 -0.32 4.37 7.62
CA PRO A 51 0.34 3.74 6.49
C PRO A 51 -0.15 4.29 5.16
N GLY A 52 0.71 4.22 4.15
CA GLY A 52 0.37 4.62 2.80
C GLY A 52 0.41 3.44 1.85
N LEU A 53 -0.34 3.55 0.76
CA LEU A 53 -0.34 2.53 -0.29
C LEU A 53 -0.13 3.21 -1.64
N MET A 54 0.85 2.72 -2.39
CA MET A 54 1.11 3.18 -3.74
C MET A 54 0.99 2.02 -4.72
N VAL A 55 0.41 2.29 -5.86
CA VAL A 55 0.29 1.32 -6.94
C VAL A 55 0.81 1.97 -8.21
N ASN A 56 1.85 1.36 -8.79
CA ASN A 56 2.48 1.85 -10.03
C ASN A 56 2.87 3.32 -9.95
N GLY A 57 3.42 3.73 -8.81
CA GLY A 57 3.89 5.09 -8.62
C GLY A 57 2.83 6.11 -8.22
N LYS A 58 1.60 5.67 -8.05
CA LYS A 58 0.49 6.55 -7.65
C LYS A 58 0.07 6.28 -6.22
N ILE A 59 -0.14 7.34 -5.45
CA ILE A 59 -0.62 7.21 -4.07
C ILE A 59 -2.11 6.88 -4.12
N LYS A 60 -2.49 5.71 -3.59
CA LYS A 60 -3.87 5.26 -3.59
C LYS A 60 -4.54 5.41 -2.23
N HIS A 61 -3.74 5.43 -1.17
CA HIS A 61 -4.26 5.57 0.19
C HIS A 61 -3.18 6.13 1.09
N SER A 62 -3.58 6.94 2.06
CA SER A 62 -2.67 7.41 3.11
C SER A 62 -3.43 7.61 4.41
N GLY A 63 -2.81 7.20 5.52
CA GLY A 63 -3.35 7.41 6.86
C GLY A 63 -4.40 6.39 7.28
N LYS A 64 -5.05 6.72 8.37
CA LYS A 64 -6.11 5.89 8.97
C LYS A 64 -7.47 6.46 8.67
N PRO A 65 -8.52 5.64 8.66
CA PRO A 65 -8.52 4.20 8.92
C PRO A 65 -7.95 3.41 7.76
N LEU A 66 -7.55 2.15 8.05
CA LEU A 66 -7.07 1.26 7.00
C LEU A 66 -8.21 0.91 6.04
N PRO A 67 -7.91 0.82 4.74
CA PRO A 67 -8.92 0.38 3.78
C PRO A 67 -9.21 -1.11 3.96
N SER A 68 -10.43 -1.51 3.63
CA SER A 68 -10.78 -2.93 3.65
C SER A 68 -10.09 -3.66 2.51
N LEU A 69 -10.06 -5.00 2.59
CA LEU A 69 -9.53 -5.82 1.52
C LEU A 69 -10.25 -5.54 0.20
N GLY A 70 -11.57 -5.44 0.23
CA GLY A 70 -12.34 -5.12 -0.96
C GLY A 70 -11.95 -3.78 -1.58
N LYS A 71 -11.73 -2.77 -0.74
CA LYS A 71 -11.33 -1.45 -1.23
C LYS A 71 -9.93 -1.49 -1.86
N VAL A 72 -9.00 -2.19 -1.23
CA VAL A 72 -7.65 -2.32 -1.79
C VAL A 72 -7.68 -3.05 -3.13
N LYS A 73 -8.51 -4.07 -3.26
CA LYS A 73 -8.68 -4.77 -4.54
C LYS A 73 -9.18 -3.81 -5.63
N GLU A 74 -10.13 -2.94 -5.28
CA GLU A 74 -10.61 -1.94 -6.24
C GLU A 74 -9.51 -0.96 -6.64
N LEU A 75 -8.73 -0.48 -5.67
CA LEU A 75 -7.64 0.45 -5.93
C LEU A 75 -6.60 -0.15 -6.86
N ILE A 76 -6.30 -1.43 -6.68
CA ILE A 76 -5.36 -2.14 -7.53
C ILE A 76 -5.93 -2.34 -8.92
N LYS A 77 -7.21 -2.73 -9.01
CA LYS A 77 -7.87 -2.93 -10.30
C LYS A 77 -7.88 -1.68 -11.16
N ASP A 78 -7.95 -0.51 -10.55
CA ASP A 78 -7.96 0.75 -11.28
C ASP A 78 -6.70 0.96 -12.11
N ASP A 79 -5.61 0.26 -11.79
CA ASP A 79 -4.35 0.37 -12.50
C ASP A 79 -3.98 -0.90 -13.29
N LEU A 80 -4.91 -1.81 -13.44
CA LEU A 80 -4.68 -2.99 -14.27
C LEU A 80 -4.87 -2.71 -15.76
#